data_9366da135e30ac7664781c9b048de9cb
#
_entry.id   9366da135e30ac7664781c9b048de9cb
#
_cell.length_a   1.000
_cell.length_b   1.000
_cell.length_c   1.000
_cell.angle_alpha   90.00
_cell.angle_beta   90.00
_cell.angle_gamma   90.00
#
_symmetry.space_group_name_H-M   'P 1'
#
loop_
_entity.id
_entity.type
_entity.pdbx_description
1 polymer ?
#
loop_
_entity_poly.entity_id
_entity_poly.type
_entity_poly.pdbx_seq_one_letter_code
_entity_poly.pdbx_strand_id
1 'polypeptide(L)'
;MIRHAVLQLKPEKGQIRKNLERIAQALSELRSYKPQVAVLPEAFLTGYFLQGGVRELAMTREELSERLQAMYRSLDWGEPLDLIVGFYEQDGGVYYNSAAYLELGGRGLVHVHRKVFLPTYGVFDEERYISRGNRIQAFDTRYGRVALLICEDFWHSLTATIAALDGAEILYVPSASPARGFAGAEPANVARWKSLCQAVAAEHGVYVVLSSLVGLEAGKGLAGGSVVAGPEGNLLAQAPAFEEAALIAEVDLERLAPVRYDNPLLPDLEGGLPLLIPDLQRVMGQSGGREGRA
;
A
#
# COMPACT_ATOMS: atom_id res chain seq x y z
N MET A 1 3.12 -15.13 15.12
CA MET A 1 3.67 -13.74 15.04
C MET A 1 4.53 -13.60 13.82
N ILE A 2 4.26 -12.59 12.97
CA ILE A 2 4.95 -12.30 11.70
C ILE A 2 5.61 -10.93 11.85
N ARG A 3 6.93 -10.89 11.68
CA ARG A 3 7.68 -9.63 11.85
C ARG A 3 7.75 -8.87 10.55
N HIS A 4 7.24 -7.65 10.58
CA HIS A 4 7.20 -6.71 9.45
C HIS A 4 8.28 -5.64 9.59
N ALA A 5 8.96 -5.33 8.49
CA ALA A 5 9.77 -4.14 8.32
C ALA A 5 9.02 -3.16 7.41
N VAL A 6 8.60 -2.01 7.93
CA VAL A 6 7.96 -0.97 7.13
C VAL A 6 9.00 0.11 6.82
N LEU A 7 9.34 0.25 5.56
CA LEU A 7 10.45 1.07 5.10
C LEU A 7 9.93 2.42 4.59
N GLN A 8 10.10 3.46 5.38
CA GLN A 8 9.82 4.84 5.00
C GLN A 8 11.09 5.47 4.42
N LEU A 9 11.27 5.35 3.12
CA LEU A 9 12.48 5.77 2.44
C LEU A 9 12.21 6.81 1.37
N LYS A 10 13.24 7.60 1.03
CA LYS A 10 13.24 8.51 -0.10
C LYS A 10 13.86 7.79 -1.31
N PRO A 11 13.15 7.63 -2.44
CA PRO A 11 13.75 7.10 -3.65
C PRO A 11 14.64 8.13 -4.35
N GLU A 12 15.60 7.63 -5.10
CA GLU A 12 16.34 8.42 -6.10
C GLU A 12 15.53 8.45 -7.40
N LYS A 13 14.93 9.59 -7.72
CA LYS A 13 14.02 9.74 -8.86
C LYS A 13 14.64 9.27 -10.17
N GLY A 14 13.98 8.35 -10.87
CA GLY A 14 14.40 7.77 -12.14
C GLY A 14 15.58 6.80 -12.06
N GLN A 15 16.09 6.47 -10.87
CA GLN A 15 17.30 5.69 -10.68
C GLN A 15 17.01 4.29 -10.14
N ILE A 16 16.34 3.44 -10.95
CA ILE A 16 15.87 2.11 -10.51
C ILE A 16 16.98 1.30 -9.84
N ARG A 17 18.21 1.27 -10.44
CA ARG A 17 19.33 0.53 -9.85
C ARG A 17 19.69 1.03 -8.45
N LYS A 18 19.78 2.34 -8.26
CA LYS A 18 20.07 2.91 -6.94
C LYS A 18 18.97 2.62 -5.94
N ASN A 19 17.71 2.62 -6.38
CA ASN A 19 16.59 2.30 -5.50
C ASN A 19 16.60 0.83 -5.08
N LEU A 20 17.00 -0.09 -5.95
CA LEU A 20 17.26 -1.49 -5.57
C LEU A 20 18.42 -1.61 -4.57
N GLU A 21 19.52 -0.87 -4.78
CA GLU A 21 20.66 -0.81 -3.86
C GLU A 21 20.21 -0.26 -2.47
N ARG A 22 19.32 0.76 -2.45
CA ARG A 22 18.75 1.30 -1.20
C ARG A 22 17.87 0.28 -0.46
N ILE A 23 17.06 -0.49 -1.19
CA ILE A 23 16.29 -1.61 -0.58
C ILE A 23 17.24 -2.61 0.04
N ALA A 24 18.27 -3.02 -0.70
CA ALA A 24 19.27 -3.99 -0.24
C ALA A 24 19.99 -3.51 1.02
N GLN A 25 20.39 -2.22 1.04
CA GLN A 25 21.03 -1.61 2.21
C GLN A 25 20.09 -1.60 3.41
N ALA A 26 18.87 -1.11 3.26
CA ALA A 26 17.89 -1.03 4.38
C ALA A 26 17.59 -2.43 4.95
N LEU A 27 17.42 -3.43 4.09
CA LEU A 27 17.23 -4.80 4.52
C LEU A 27 18.46 -5.33 5.27
N SER A 28 19.66 -5.05 4.79
CA SER A 28 20.92 -5.48 5.46
C SER A 28 21.04 -4.89 6.86
N GLU A 29 20.69 -3.62 7.03
CA GLU A 29 20.68 -2.94 8.34
C GLU A 29 19.66 -3.56 9.31
N LEU A 30 18.56 -4.10 8.79
CA LEU A 30 17.50 -4.73 9.57
C LEU A 30 17.67 -6.23 9.76
N ARG A 31 18.76 -6.83 9.27
CA ARG A 31 18.98 -8.28 9.29
C ARG A 31 18.90 -8.89 10.68
N SER A 32 19.39 -8.20 11.70
CA SER A 32 19.36 -8.65 13.10
C SER A 32 17.95 -8.80 13.65
N TYR A 33 16.99 -8.03 13.13
CA TYR A 33 15.58 -8.12 13.48
C TYR A 33 14.84 -9.26 12.78
N LYS A 34 15.45 -9.87 11.75
CA LYS A 34 14.88 -10.99 10.98
C LYS A 34 13.45 -10.74 10.53
N PRO A 35 13.16 -9.64 9.80
CA PRO A 35 11.81 -9.42 9.27
C PRO A 35 11.47 -10.50 8.25
N GLN A 36 10.21 -10.92 8.27
CA GLN A 36 9.65 -11.91 7.36
C GLN A 36 8.94 -11.24 6.18
N VAL A 37 8.46 -10.02 6.40
CA VAL A 37 7.79 -9.20 5.38
C VAL A 37 8.41 -7.80 5.40
N ALA A 38 8.78 -7.27 4.23
CA ALA A 38 9.22 -5.89 4.06
C ALA A 38 8.24 -5.13 3.16
N VAL A 39 7.86 -3.92 3.59
CA VAL A 39 6.87 -3.09 2.90
C VAL A 39 7.50 -1.77 2.49
N LEU A 40 7.50 -1.49 1.20
CA LEU A 40 7.99 -0.24 0.61
C LEU A 40 6.83 0.65 0.15
N PRO A 41 7.09 1.96 -0.01
CA PRO A 41 6.09 2.91 -0.47
C PRO A 41 5.65 2.74 -1.93
N GLU A 42 4.62 3.51 -2.31
CA GLU A 42 4.13 3.67 -3.68
C GLU A 42 5.24 4.16 -4.62
N ALA A 43 5.33 3.56 -5.81
CA ALA A 43 6.27 3.92 -6.87
C ALA A 43 7.75 4.02 -6.43
N PHE A 44 8.15 3.30 -5.38
CA PHE A 44 9.49 3.44 -4.77
C PHE A 44 10.62 3.18 -5.77
N LEU A 45 10.45 2.25 -6.71
CA LEU A 45 11.53 1.89 -7.64
C LEU A 45 11.92 3.03 -8.59
N THR A 46 11.01 3.96 -8.83
CA THR A 46 11.21 5.02 -9.84
C THR A 46 11.12 6.44 -9.28
N GLY A 47 10.53 6.60 -8.09
CA GLY A 47 9.96 7.85 -7.63
C GLY A 47 8.55 8.06 -8.18
N TYR A 48 7.77 8.90 -7.51
CA TYR A 48 6.34 9.07 -7.79
C TYR A 48 6.06 10.15 -8.87
N PHE A 49 6.66 11.34 -8.76
CA PHE A 49 6.38 12.47 -9.67
C PHE A 49 7.19 12.40 -10.97
N LEU A 50 7.01 11.34 -11.76
CA LEU A 50 7.73 11.15 -13.02
C LEU A 50 7.21 12.01 -14.17
N GLN A 51 5.95 12.44 -14.12
CA GLN A 51 5.28 13.13 -15.21
C GLN A 51 5.37 12.31 -16.53
N GLY A 52 5.88 12.88 -17.62
CA GLY A 52 6.06 12.15 -18.87
C GLY A 52 7.10 11.01 -18.85
N GLY A 53 7.91 10.88 -17.80
CA GLY A 53 8.95 9.84 -17.69
C GLY A 53 8.46 8.45 -17.29
N VAL A 54 7.14 8.24 -17.15
CA VAL A 54 6.58 6.91 -16.81
C VAL A 54 6.93 5.89 -17.89
N ARG A 55 6.82 6.26 -19.16
CA ARG A 55 7.05 5.38 -20.29
C ARG A 55 8.47 4.79 -20.31
N GLU A 56 9.47 5.59 -19.97
CA GLU A 56 10.88 5.21 -19.99
C GLU A 56 11.30 4.36 -18.78
N LEU A 57 10.53 4.44 -17.68
CA LEU A 57 10.89 3.83 -16.41
C LEU A 57 9.95 2.70 -15.99
N ALA A 58 8.80 2.57 -16.65
CA ALA A 58 7.90 1.45 -16.39
C ALA A 58 8.54 0.13 -16.82
N MET A 59 8.26 -0.93 -16.08
CA MET A 59 8.78 -2.26 -16.33
C MET A 59 7.67 -3.31 -16.34
N THR A 60 7.93 -4.44 -16.98
CA THR A 60 7.00 -5.58 -16.93
C THR A 60 7.09 -6.28 -15.56
N ARG A 61 6.12 -7.14 -15.28
CA ARG A 61 6.10 -7.98 -14.07
C ARG A 61 7.30 -8.93 -14.01
N GLU A 62 7.68 -9.45 -15.15
CA GLU A 62 8.82 -10.33 -15.32
C GLU A 62 10.13 -9.62 -14.99
N GLU A 63 10.35 -8.43 -15.58
CA GLU A 63 11.52 -7.61 -15.29
C GLU A 63 11.61 -7.21 -13.82
N LEU A 64 10.47 -6.82 -13.20
CA LEU A 64 10.40 -6.53 -11.77
C LEU A 64 10.85 -7.74 -10.94
N SER A 65 10.26 -8.90 -11.22
CA SER A 65 10.55 -10.14 -10.50
C SER A 65 12.03 -10.53 -10.64
N GLU A 66 12.59 -10.48 -11.84
CA GLU A 66 13.99 -10.80 -12.09
C GLU A 66 14.95 -9.89 -11.32
N ARG A 67 14.71 -8.57 -11.35
CA ARG A 67 15.52 -7.57 -10.65
C ARG A 67 15.48 -7.74 -9.14
N LEU A 68 14.31 -7.95 -8.56
CA LEU A 68 14.15 -8.15 -7.11
C LEU A 68 14.71 -9.50 -6.65
N GLN A 69 14.55 -10.55 -7.43
CA GLN A 69 15.18 -11.85 -7.14
C GLN A 69 16.71 -11.76 -7.25
N ALA A 70 17.25 -11.00 -8.19
CA ALA A 70 18.69 -10.77 -8.31
C ALA A 70 19.23 -9.99 -7.10
N MET A 71 18.53 -8.94 -6.69
CA MET A 71 18.84 -8.17 -5.46
C MET A 71 18.83 -9.10 -4.23
N TYR A 72 17.76 -9.89 -4.06
CA TYR A 72 17.65 -10.81 -2.92
C TYR A 72 18.80 -11.81 -2.85
N ARG A 73 19.17 -12.41 -4.00
CA ARG A 73 20.33 -13.31 -4.05
C ARG A 73 21.63 -12.65 -3.62
N SER A 74 21.79 -11.34 -3.91
CA SER A 74 22.99 -10.59 -3.51
C SER A 74 23.07 -10.28 -2.02
N LEU A 75 21.93 -10.35 -1.30
CA LEU A 75 21.87 -10.09 0.15
C LEU A 75 22.40 -11.23 1.01
N ASP A 76 22.51 -12.45 0.46
CA ASP A 76 22.78 -13.64 1.24
C ASP A 76 21.88 -13.73 2.49
N TRP A 77 20.57 -13.47 2.28
CA TRP A 77 19.60 -13.31 3.36
C TRP A 77 19.41 -14.59 4.19
N GLY A 78 19.51 -15.74 3.53
CA GLY A 78 19.48 -17.07 4.15
C GLY A 78 18.09 -17.63 4.45
N GLU A 79 17.06 -16.78 4.53
CA GLU A 79 15.68 -17.19 4.82
C GLU A 79 14.71 -16.50 3.85
N PRO A 80 13.54 -17.10 3.54
CA PRO A 80 12.55 -16.46 2.68
C PRO A 80 12.08 -15.12 3.24
N LEU A 81 11.97 -14.11 2.34
CA LEU A 81 11.51 -12.76 2.66
C LEU A 81 10.38 -12.38 1.72
N ASP A 82 9.25 -11.94 2.26
CA ASP A 82 8.18 -11.34 1.44
C ASP A 82 8.42 -9.86 1.28
N LEU A 83 8.20 -9.36 0.06
CA LEU A 83 8.42 -7.96 -0.28
C LEU A 83 7.20 -7.36 -0.96
N ILE A 84 6.74 -6.24 -0.43
CA ILE A 84 5.75 -5.38 -1.08
C ILE A 84 6.46 -4.15 -1.61
N VAL A 85 6.30 -3.86 -2.91
CA VAL A 85 6.97 -2.72 -3.55
C VAL A 85 6.09 -2.05 -4.59
N GLY A 86 6.07 -0.70 -4.56
CA GLY A 86 5.41 0.13 -5.58
C GLY A 86 6.32 0.36 -6.79
N PHE A 87 5.73 0.28 -8.00
CA PHE A 87 6.42 0.49 -9.27
C PHE A 87 5.45 0.97 -10.35
N TYR A 88 5.96 1.54 -11.43
CA TYR A 88 5.19 1.74 -12.64
C TYR A 88 5.28 0.50 -13.52
N GLU A 89 4.11 -0.11 -13.78
CA GLU A 89 3.96 -1.34 -14.58
C GLU A 89 3.71 -0.97 -16.04
N GLN A 90 4.34 -1.73 -16.96
CA GLN A 90 4.00 -1.74 -18.38
C GLN A 90 3.42 -3.10 -18.74
N ASP A 91 2.23 -3.11 -19.34
CA ASP A 91 1.55 -4.31 -19.80
C ASP A 91 0.81 -4.03 -21.12
N GLY A 92 1.21 -4.73 -22.20
CA GLY A 92 0.60 -4.58 -23.51
C GLY A 92 0.61 -3.16 -24.09
N GLY A 93 1.60 -2.33 -23.71
CA GLY A 93 1.69 -0.92 -24.13
C GLY A 93 0.87 0.05 -23.27
N VAL A 94 0.23 -0.44 -22.22
CA VAL A 94 -0.51 0.35 -21.21
C VAL A 94 0.34 0.47 -19.95
N TYR A 95 0.26 1.61 -19.28
CA TYR A 95 1.03 1.92 -18.08
C TYR A 95 0.12 2.02 -16.87
N TYR A 96 0.59 1.53 -15.71
CA TYR A 96 -0.15 1.53 -14.46
C TYR A 96 0.76 1.92 -13.30
N ASN A 97 0.18 2.53 -12.27
CA ASN A 97 0.79 2.60 -10.95
C ASN A 97 0.40 1.33 -10.21
N SER A 98 1.39 0.49 -9.90
CA SER A 98 1.15 -0.86 -9.39
C SER A 98 1.94 -1.12 -8.11
N ALA A 99 1.44 -2.03 -7.29
CA ALA A 99 2.16 -2.63 -6.17
C ALA A 99 2.23 -4.14 -6.34
N ALA A 100 3.41 -4.68 -6.15
CA ALA A 100 3.67 -6.11 -6.26
C ALA A 100 3.92 -6.73 -4.88
N TYR A 101 3.43 -7.94 -4.68
CA TYR A 101 3.78 -8.85 -3.59
C TYR A 101 4.64 -9.97 -4.13
N LEU A 102 5.86 -10.12 -3.58
CA LEU A 102 6.80 -11.16 -3.99
C LEU A 102 7.21 -12.00 -2.78
N GLU A 103 7.29 -13.30 -2.96
CA GLU A 103 7.94 -14.24 -2.06
C GLU A 103 9.39 -14.48 -2.53
N LEU A 104 10.32 -13.65 -2.06
CA LEU A 104 11.74 -13.77 -2.36
C LEU A 104 12.32 -15.01 -1.65
N GLY A 105 13.09 -15.82 -2.39
CA GLY A 105 13.53 -17.14 -1.90
C GLY A 105 12.40 -18.17 -1.84
N GLY A 106 11.26 -17.91 -2.48
CA GLY A 106 10.09 -18.77 -2.57
C GLY A 106 9.46 -18.75 -3.97
N ARG A 107 8.12 -18.58 -4.06
CA ARG A 107 7.35 -18.61 -5.32
C ARG A 107 7.69 -17.48 -6.30
N GLY A 108 8.36 -16.42 -5.85
CA GLY A 108 8.58 -15.21 -6.63
C GLY A 108 7.40 -14.26 -6.62
N LEU A 109 7.02 -13.73 -7.76
CA LEU A 109 5.86 -12.82 -7.89
C LEU A 109 4.56 -13.57 -7.59
N VAL A 110 3.83 -13.12 -6.58
CA VAL A 110 2.55 -13.72 -6.13
C VAL A 110 1.36 -12.94 -6.68
N HIS A 111 1.39 -11.61 -6.56
CA HIS A 111 0.28 -10.75 -6.97
C HIS A 111 0.78 -9.36 -7.38
N VAL A 112 0.03 -8.73 -8.31
CA VAL A 112 0.18 -7.32 -8.67
C VAL A 112 -1.18 -6.66 -8.61
N HIS A 113 -1.29 -5.64 -7.77
CA HIS A 113 -2.44 -4.74 -7.71
C HIS A 113 -2.15 -3.49 -8.53
N ARG A 114 -3.06 -3.08 -9.40
CA ARG A 114 -3.05 -1.84 -10.17
C ARG A 114 -3.95 -0.81 -9.48
N LYS A 115 -3.44 0.37 -9.22
CA LYS A 115 -4.18 1.47 -8.56
C LYS A 115 -5.48 1.76 -9.30
N VAL A 116 -6.59 1.74 -8.58
CA VAL A 116 -7.95 1.94 -9.14
C VAL A 116 -8.32 3.42 -9.17
N PHE A 117 -8.00 4.16 -8.11
CA PHE A 117 -8.30 5.59 -7.99
C PHE A 117 -7.06 6.43 -8.30
N LEU A 118 -7.10 7.10 -9.45
CA LEU A 118 -6.01 7.95 -9.92
C LEU A 118 -6.32 9.41 -9.59
N PRO A 119 -5.62 10.04 -8.62
CA PRO A 119 -5.85 11.43 -8.30
C PRO A 119 -5.44 12.35 -9.46
N THR A 120 -6.31 13.32 -9.79
CA THR A 120 -6.12 14.33 -10.83
C THR A 120 -6.40 15.74 -10.31
N TYR A 121 -6.20 15.96 -9.01
CA TYR A 121 -6.44 17.23 -8.32
C TYR A 121 -5.18 17.72 -7.60
N GLY A 122 -5.10 19.01 -7.35
CA GLY A 122 -4.01 19.66 -6.65
C GLY A 122 -2.68 19.51 -7.40
N VAL A 123 -1.76 18.71 -6.85
CA VAL A 123 -0.43 18.44 -7.45
C VAL A 123 -0.39 17.12 -8.22
N PHE A 124 -1.50 16.40 -8.28
CA PHE A 124 -1.61 15.11 -8.93
C PHE A 124 -2.15 15.23 -10.36
N ASP A 125 -1.66 14.39 -11.26
CA ASP A 125 -2.06 14.33 -12.67
C ASP A 125 -1.87 12.89 -13.22
N GLU A 126 -2.29 11.89 -12.43
CA GLU A 126 -2.02 10.49 -12.76
C GLU A 126 -2.74 10.02 -14.02
N GLU A 127 -4.04 10.32 -14.19
CA GLU A 127 -4.84 9.88 -15.35
C GLU A 127 -4.29 10.32 -16.71
N ARG A 128 -3.44 11.34 -16.72
CA ARG A 128 -2.79 11.80 -17.93
C ARG A 128 -1.75 10.82 -18.46
N TYR A 129 -1.13 10.03 -17.59
CA TYR A 129 0.04 9.23 -17.91
C TYR A 129 -0.17 7.73 -17.74
N ILE A 130 -1.16 7.34 -16.93
CA ILE A 130 -1.40 5.93 -16.56
C ILE A 130 -2.89 5.59 -16.61
N SER A 131 -3.17 4.29 -16.73
CA SER A 131 -4.52 3.75 -16.73
C SER A 131 -4.91 3.23 -15.35
N ARG A 132 -6.22 3.20 -15.09
CA ARG A 132 -6.80 2.66 -13.86
C ARG A 132 -6.69 1.14 -13.81
N GLY A 133 -6.47 0.60 -12.63
CA GLY A 133 -6.82 -0.77 -12.30
C GLY A 133 -8.35 -0.95 -12.30
N ASN A 134 -8.78 -2.19 -12.31
CA ASN A 134 -10.20 -2.53 -12.41
C ASN A 134 -10.69 -3.48 -11.32
N ARG A 135 -9.86 -3.78 -10.32
CA ARG A 135 -10.19 -4.80 -9.32
C ARG A 135 -9.55 -4.51 -7.98
N ILE A 136 -10.30 -4.73 -6.92
CA ILE A 136 -9.84 -4.89 -5.55
C ILE A 136 -10.04 -6.35 -5.18
N GLN A 137 -8.98 -7.03 -4.70
CA GLN A 137 -9.08 -8.42 -4.27
C GLN A 137 -8.05 -8.75 -3.19
N ALA A 138 -8.41 -9.70 -2.33
CA ALA A 138 -7.46 -10.37 -1.45
C ALA A 138 -6.85 -11.58 -2.15
N PHE A 139 -5.66 -11.99 -1.71
CA PHE A 139 -4.95 -13.15 -2.23
C PHE A 139 -4.16 -13.86 -1.12
N ASP A 140 -3.89 -15.14 -1.34
CA ASP A 140 -3.23 -15.98 -0.34
C ASP A 140 -1.70 -15.88 -0.44
N THR A 141 -1.06 -15.71 0.70
CA THR A 141 0.38 -15.73 0.88
C THR A 141 0.76 -16.79 1.91
N ARG A 142 2.06 -17.02 2.11
CA ARG A 142 2.52 -17.92 3.20
C ARG A 142 2.24 -17.36 4.61
N TYR A 143 1.89 -16.08 4.72
CA TYR A 143 1.64 -15.39 5.98
C TYR A 143 0.19 -14.92 6.13
N GLY A 144 -0.75 -15.61 5.47
CA GLY A 144 -2.17 -15.31 5.55
C GLY A 144 -2.73 -14.72 4.26
N ARG A 145 -4.01 -14.35 4.28
CA ARG A 145 -4.72 -13.73 3.18
C ARG A 145 -4.62 -12.21 3.29
N VAL A 146 -4.14 -11.56 2.23
CA VAL A 146 -3.80 -10.13 2.29
C VAL A 146 -4.35 -9.36 1.09
N ALA A 147 -4.40 -8.02 1.18
CA ALA A 147 -4.72 -7.18 0.03
C ALA A 147 -3.74 -6.00 -0.07
N LEU A 148 -3.55 -5.51 -1.31
CA LEU A 148 -2.81 -4.30 -1.62
C LEU A 148 -3.78 -3.19 -2.01
N LEU A 149 -3.63 -2.00 -1.40
CA LEU A 149 -4.39 -0.79 -1.70
C LEU A 149 -3.41 0.37 -1.85
N ILE A 150 -3.33 0.97 -3.03
CA ILE A 150 -2.31 1.99 -3.30
C ILE A 150 -2.86 3.38 -3.01
N CYS A 151 -2.33 4.03 -1.96
CA CYS A 151 -2.53 5.45 -1.65
C CYS A 151 -4.01 5.88 -1.75
N GLU A 152 -4.43 6.53 -2.84
CA GLU A 152 -5.80 7.01 -3.05
C GLU A 152 -6.85 5.89 -2.95
N ASP A 153 -6.51 4.64 -3.30
CA ASP A 153 -7.43 3.52 -3.10
C ASP A 153 -7.91 3.42 -1.66
N PHE A 154 -7.01 3.61 -0.70
CA PHE A 154 -7.33 3.46 0.72
C PHE A 154 -8.21 4.60 1.30
N TRP A 155 -8.28 5.77 0.62
CA TRP A 155 -9.16 6.87 1.01
C TRP A 155 -10.64 6.61 0.71
N HIS A 156 -10.95 5.61 -0.11
CA HIS A 156 -12.30 5.22 -0.46
C HIS A 156 -12.74 4.02 0.36
N SER A 157 -13.71 4.18 1.25
CA SER A 157 -14.15 3.15 2.21
C SER A 157 -14.48 1.80 1.56
N LEU A 158 -15.09 1.80 0.37
CA LEU A 158 -15.46 0.58 -0.34
C LEU A 158 -14.27 -0.31 -0.71
N THR A 159 -13.08 0.22 -0.93
CA THR A 159 -11.92 -0.59 -1.32
C THR A 159 -11.43 -1.45 -0.16
N ALA A 160 -11.27 -0.86 1.03
CA ALA A 160 -10.91 -1.59 2.23
C ALA A 160 -12.02 -2.58 2.63
N THR A 161 -13.28 -2.18 2.49
CA THR A 161 -14.44 -3.03 2.75
C THR A 161 -14.47 -4.25 1.83
N ILE A 162 -14.27 -4.06 0.51
CA ILE A 162 -14.21 -5.18 -0.46
C ILE A 162 -13.04 -6.11 -0.13
N ALA A 163 -11.87 -5.58 0.19
CA ALA A 163 -10.71 -6.38 0.55
C ALA A 163 -10.95 -7.21 1.82
N ALA A 164 -11.57 -6.63 2.86
CA ALA A 164 -11.90 -7.31 4.11
C ALA A 164 -12.97 -8.40 3.90
N LEU A 165 -14.02 -8.11 3.12
CA LEU A 165 -15.06 -9.08 2.74
C LEU A 165 -14.52 -10.22 1.86
N ASP A 166 -13.49 -9.97 1.05
CA ASP A 166 -12.74 -11.00 0.31
C ASP A 166 -11.75 -11.77 1.21
N GLY A 167 -11.81 -11.54 2.53
CA GLY A 167 -11.10 -12.29 3.55
C GLY A 167 -9.70 -11.76 3.88
N ALA A 168 -9.34 -10.54 3.50
CA ALA A 168 -8.04 -9.99 3.88
C ALA A 168 -7.90 -9.88 5.41
N GLU A 169 -6.77 -10.33 5.90
CA GLU A 169 -6.34 -10.25 7.30
C GLU A 169 -5.38 -9.07 7.52
N ILE A 170 -4.63 -8.73 6.46
CA ILE A 170 -3.69 -7.59 6.44
C ILE A 170 -3.92 -6.77 5.17
N LEU A 171 -4.09 -5.46 5.34
CA LEU A 171 -4.11 -4.48 4.25
C LEU A 171 -2.75 -3.79 4.18
N TYR A 172 -2.02 -3.97 3.09
CA TYR A 172 -0.79 -3.24 2.81
C TYR A 172 -1.10 -2.02 1.97
N VAL A 173 -0.63 -0.85 2.42
CA VAL A 173 -0.95 0.45 1.82
C VAL A 173 0.33 1.20 1.43
N PRO A 174 0.95 0.88 0.29
CA PRO A 174 1.99 1.73 -0.28
C PRO A 174 1.45 3.12 -0.63
N SER A 175 2.11 4.19 -0.19
CA SER A 175 1.62 5.57 -0.36
C SER A 175 2.73 6.56 -0.72
N ALA A 176 2.35 7.63 -1.45
CA ALA A 176 3.17 8.80 -1.76
C ALA A 176 2.35 10.06 -1.50
N SER A 177 2.29 10.50 -0.23
CA SER A 177 1.41 11.59 0.19
C SER A 177 2.19 12.90 0.39
N PRO A 178 1.96 13.95 -0.45
CA PRO A 178 2.53 15.26 -0.24
C PRO A 178 2.03 15.89 1.06
N ALA A 179 2.93 16.55 1.79
CA ALA A 179 2.60 17.24 3.03
C ALA A 179 1.60 18.37 2.78
N ARG A 180 0.51 18.40 3.55
CA ARG A 180 -0.56 19.40 3.44
C ARG A 180 -1.13 19.75 4.81
N GLY A 181 -1.61 21.01 4.93
CA GLY A 181 -2.29 21.47 6.14
C GLY A 181 -1.33 21.67 7.32
N PHE A 182 -0.36 22.57 7.15
CA PHE A 182 0.60 22.89 8.19
C PHE A 182 -0.06 23.78 9.25
N ALA A 183 -0.64 23.17 10.28
CA ALA A 183 -1.27 23.86 11.41
C ALA A 183 -0.65 23.46 12.77
N GLY A 184 0.61 23.00 12.77
CA GLY A 184 1.32 22.51 13.95
C GLY A 184 2.62 21.82 13.58
N ALA A 185 3.14 21.00 14.48
CA ALA A 185 4.38 20.25 14.25
C ALA A 185 4.24 19.10 13.24
N GLU A 186 3.01 18.55 13.07
CA GLU A 186 2.71 17.46 12.15
C GLU A 186 1.76 17.96 11.06
N PRO A 187 1.99 17.62 9.75
CA PRO A 187 1.04 17.92 8.70
C PRO A 187 -0.33 17.26 8.94
N ALA A 188 -1.41 17.99 8.69
CA ALA A 188 -2.77 17.49 8.94
C ALA A 188 -3.09 16.20 8.17
N ASN A 189 -2.51 16.01 6.99
CA ASN A 189 -2.71 14.78 6.22
C ASN A 189 -2.00 13.56 6.85
N VAL A 190 -0.88 13.74 7.58
CA VAL A 190 -0.25 12.64 8.33
C VAL A 190 -1.15 12.19 9.48
N ALA A 191 -1.70 13.14 10.25
CA ALA A 191 -2.67 12.84 11.29
C ALA A 191 -3.94 12.13 10.75
N ARG A 192 -4.42 12.55 9.56
CA ARG A 192 -5.56 11.89 8.89
C ARG A 192 -5.24 10.46 8.44
N TRP A 193 -4.04 10.22 7.87
CA TRP A 193 -3.61 8.87 7.52
C TRP A 193 -3.63 7.95 8.73
N LYS A 194 -3.07 8.41 9.84
CA LYS A 194 -3.08 7.67 11.11
C LYS A 194 -4.50 7.31 11.55
N SER A 195 -5.39 8.31 11.61
CA SER A 195 -6.80 8.08 12.00
C SER A 195 -7.53 7.13 11.06
N LEU A 196 -7.28 7.25 9.75
CA LEU A 196 -7.88 6.36 8.75
C LEU A 196 -7.40 4.91 8.92
N CYS A 197 -6.09 4.69 9.11
CA CYS A 197 -5.55 3.35 9.37
C CYS A 197 -6.16 2.71 10.60
N GLN A 198 -6.29 3.46 11.70
CA GLN A 198 -6.89 2.99 12.94
C GLN A 198 -8.39 2.67 12.79
N ALA A 199 -9.14 3.56 12.11
CA ALA A 199 -10.56 3.36 11.87
C ALA A 199 -10.84 2.13 11.01
N VAL A 200 -10.15 1.98 9.88
CA VAL A 200 -10.31 0.84 8.97
C VAL A 200 -9.91 -0.47 9.67
N ALA A 201 -8.81 -0.46 10.43
CA ALA A 201 -8.35 -1.63 11.18
C ALA A 201 -9.42 -2.09 12.19
N ALA A 202 -9.99 -1.17 12.96
CA ALA A 202 -11.02 -1.46 13.95
C ALA A 202 -12.36 -1.87 13.31
N GLU A 203 -12.79 -1.18 12.24
CA GLU A 203 -14.05 -1.46 11.55
C GLU A 203 -14.09 -2.87 10.97
N HIS A 204 -12.99 -3.32 10.39
CA HIS A 204 -12.93 -4.60 9.69
C HIS A 204 -12.24 -5.71 10.50
N GLY A 205 -11.70 -5.40 11.67
CA GLY A 205 -10.92 -6.36 12.48
C GLY A 205 -9.74 -6.92 11.68
N VAL A 206 -8.93 -6.04 11.04
CA VAL A 206 -7.77 -6.39 10.20
C VAL A 206 -6.54 -5.61 10.65
N TYR A 207 -5.35 -6.05 10.23
CA TYR A 207 -4.16 -5.23 10.33
C TYR A 207 -4.06 -4.27 9.15
N VAL A 208 -3.57 -3.05 9.40
CA VAL A 208 -3.26 -2.07 8.34
C VAL A 208 -1.79 -1.68 8.43
N VAL A 209 -1.07 -1.86 7.33
CA VAL A 209 0.36 -1.55 7.22
C VAL A 209 0.56 -0.50 6.14
N LEU A 210 0.67 0.77 6.54
CA LEU A 210 0.93 1.92 5.67
C LEU A 210 2.44 2.16 5.57
N SER A 211 2.97 2.12 4.35
CA SER A 211 4.34 2.57 4.04
C SER A 211 4.28 3.80 3.12
N SER A 212 4.81 4.92 3.58
CA SER A 212 4.71 6.21 2.89
C SER A 212 6.07 6.74 2.45
N LEU A 213 6.13 7.31 1.23
CA LEU A 213 7.32 8.02 0.74
C LEU A 213 7.62 9.25 1.60
N VAL A 214 8.89 9.57 1.73
CA VAL A 214 9.38 10.73 2.46
C VAL A 214 10.39 11.52 1.62
N GLY A 215 10.53 12.82 1.91
CA GLY A 215 11.55 13.70 1.32
C GLY A 215 11.02 14.58 0.19
N LEU A 216 11.93 15.21 -0.54
CA LEU A 216 11.60 16.13 -1.62
C LEU A 216 11.68 15.42 -2.97
N GLU A 217 10.63 15.53 -3.78
CA GLU A 217 10.58 15.05 -5.14
C GLU A 217 9.88 16.05 -6.06
N ALA A 218 10.54 16.46 -7.13
CA ALA A 218 10.03 17.45 -8.08
C ALA A 218 9.50 18.75 -7.39
N GLY A 219 10.19 19.22 -6.36
CA GLY A 219 9.80 20.43 -5.60
C GLY A 219 8.62 20.22 -4.64
N LYS A 220 8.15 18.99 -4.47
CA LYS A 220 7.05 18.63 -3.55
C LYS A 220 7.59 17.85 -2.37
N GLY A 221 7.21 18.23 -1.15
CA GLY A 221 7.57 17.53 0.08
C GLY A 221 6.63 16.36 0.32
N LEU A 222 7.18 15.13 0.35
CA LEU A 222 6.46 13.93 0.75
C LEU A 222 6.60 13.76 2.28
N ALA A 223 5.47 13.54 2.95
CA ALA A 223 5.41 13.70 4.39
C ALA A 223 5.94 12.51 5.19
N GLY A 224 6.00 11.30 4.64
CA GLY A 224 6.21 10.11 5.44
C GLY A 224 5.03 9.81 6.36
N GLY A 225 5.29 9.46 7.63
CA GLY A 225 4.27 9.14 8.61
C GLY A 225 3.70 7.73 8.42
N SER A 226 4.55 6.76 8.08
CA SER A 226 4.17 5.34 7.99
C SER A 226 3.62 4.82 9.31
N VAL A 227 2.64 3.90 9.23
CA VAL A 227 1.88 3.44 10.39
C VAL A 227 1.63 1.93 10.29
N VAL A 228 1.65 1.24 11.43
CA VAL A 228 1.08 -0.09 11.58
C VAL A 228 -0.04 -0.02 12.62
N ALA A 229 -1.25 -0.35 12.21
CA ALA A 229 -2.42 -0.43 13.09
C ALA A 229 -2.87 -1.87 13.30
N GLY A 230 -3.17 -2.21 14.54
CA GLY A 230 -3.72 -3.51 14.94
C GLY A 230 -5.25 -3.57 14.79
N PRO A 231 -5.84 -4.76 14.85
CA PRO A 231 -7.25 -4.99 14.56
C PRO A 231 -8.23 -4.35 15.58
N GLU A 232 -7.72 -3.92 16.74
CA GLU A 232 -8.50 -3.11 17.69
C GLU A 232 -8.44 -1.59 17.38
N GLY A 233 -7.76 -1.17 16.29
CA GLY A 233 -7.52 0.24 15.96
C GLY A 233 -6.38 0.88 16.75
N ASN A 234 -5.62 0.12 17.52
CA ASN A 234 -4.45 0.59 18.24
C ASN A 234 -3.24 0.76 17.31
N LEU A 235 -2.38 1.70 17.62
CA LEU A 235 -1.10 1.84 16.91
C LEU A 235 -0.07 0.85 17.46
N LEU A 236 0.48 0.02 16.57
CA LEU A 236 1.60 -0.87 16.88
C LEU A 236 2.95 -0.21 16.63
N ALA A 237 3.04 0.61 15.57
CA ALA A 237 4.22 1.40 15.23
C ALA A 237 3.84 2.63 14.41
N GLN A 238 4.65 3.69 14.53
CA GLN A 238 4.52 4.92 13.74
C GLN A 238 5.89 5.52 13.45
N ALA A 239 6.12 5.92 12.20
CA ALA A 239 7.31 6.64 11.79
C ALA A 239 7.15 8.16 11.99
N PRO A 240 8.23 8.91 12.20
CA PRO A 240 8.18 10.36 12.22
C PRO A 240 7.81 10.91 10.84
N ALA A 241 7.26 12.14 10.82
CA ALA A 241 7.12 12.88 9.57
C ALA A 241 8.48 13.44 9.11
N PHE A 242 8.66 13.54 7.78
CA PHE A 242 9.80 14.17 7.10
C PHE A 242 11.17 13.51 7.26
N GLU A 243 11.26 12.38 7.92
CA GLU A 243 12.51 11.64 8.13
C GLU A 243 12.42 10.23 7.53
N GLU A 244 13.55 9.72 7.04
CA GLU A 244 13.64 8.30 6.70
C GLU A 244 13.58 7.46 7.99
N ALA A 245 12.86 6.36 7.93
CA ALA A 245 12.70 5.47 9.06
C ALA A 245 12.44 4.03 8.61
N ALA A 246 12.79 3.09 9.47
CA ALA A 246 12.39 1.70 9.35
C ALA A 246 11.67 1.28 10.64
N LEU A 247 10.42 0.85 10.51
CA LEU A 247 9.64 0.34 11.62
C LEU A 247 9.71 -1.17 11.66
N ILE A 248 9.87 -1.73 12.84
CA ILE A 248 9.67 -3.17 13.09
C ILE A 248 8.37 -3.31 13.87
N ALA A 249 7.44 -4.09 13.33
CA ALA A 249 6.18 -4.41 13.99
C ALA A 249 5.87 -5.90 13.91
N GLU A 250 5.25 -6.44 14.95
CA GLU A 250 4.81 -7.82 15.00
C GLU A 250 3.30 -7.89 14.74
N VAL A 251 2.92 -8.70 13.76
CA VAL A 251 1.54 -9.01 13.39
C VAL A 251 1.23 -10.42 13.87
N ASP A 252 0.15 -10.56 14.62
CA ASP A 252 -0.31 -11.83 15.17
C ASP A 252 -1.72 -12.15 14.66
N LEU A 253 -1.82 -12.98 13.63
CA LEU A 253 -3.10 -13.32 13.04
C LEU A 253 -4.04 -14.10 13.98
N GLU A 254 -3.52 -14.73 15.02
CA GLU A 254 -4.35 -15.41 16.04
C GLU A 254 -5.22 -14.41 16.83
N ARG A 255 -4.84 -13.12 16.87
CA ARG A 255 -5.62 -12.08 17.49
C ARG A 255 -6.88 -11.68 16.71
N LEU A 256 -6.99 -12.01 15.43
CA LEU A 256 -8.12 -11.58 14.60
C LEU A 256 -9.42 -12.24 15.06
N ALA A 257 -9.39 -13.53 15.35
CA ALA A 257 -10.59 -14.25 15.75
C ALA A 257 -11.20 -13.72 17.07
N PRO A 258 -10.44 -13.53 18.17
CA PRO A 258 -10.96 -12.88 19.38
C PRO A 258 -11.51 -11.48 19.14
N VAL A 259 -10.78 -10.63 18.41
CA VAL A 259 -11.21 -9.25 18.13
C VAL A 259 -12.53 -9.22 17.35
N ARG A 260 -12.67 -10.04 16.31
CA ARG A 260 -13.89 -10.15 15.51
C ARG A 260 -15.04 -10.79 16.28
N TYR A 261 -14.74 -11.63 17.27
CA TYR A 261 -15.76 -12.17 18.18
C TYR A 261 -16.29 -11.11 19.14
N ASP A 262 -15.39 -10.32 19.75
CA ASP A 262 -15.77 -9.27 20.71
C ASP A 262 -16.43 -8.06 20.04
N ASN A 263 -16.06 -7.80 18.78
CA ASN A 263 -16.58 -6.69 17.97
C ASN A 263 -16.92 -7.16 16.54
N PRO A 264 -18.09 -7.79 16.32
CA PRO A 264 -18.44 -8.50 15.09
C PRO A 264 -18.89 -7.58 13.94
N LEU A 265 -18.26 -6.41 13.75
CA LEU A 265 -18.66 -5.43 12.73
C LEU A 265 -18.57 -5.97 11.29
N LEU A 266 -17.53 -6.76 10.98
CA LEU A 266 -17.40 -7.35 9.63
C LEU A 266 -18.45 -8.44 9.38
N PRO A 267 -18.71 -9.42 10.27
CA PRO A 267 -19.84 -10.36 10.13
C PRO A 267 -21.21 -9.67 10.05
N ASP A 268 -21.43 -8.60 10.82
CA ASP A 268 -22.68 -7.83 10.76
C ASP A 268 -22.86 -7.15 9.41
N LEU A 269 -21.77 -6.60 8.85
CA LEU A 269 -21.77 -6.06 7.48
C LEU A 269 -22.08 -7.14 6.45
N GLU A 270 -21.44 -8.31 6.51
CA GLU A 270 -21.73 -9.44 5.62
C GLU A 270 -23.22 -9.82 5.65
N GLY A 271 -23.79 -9.92 6.86
CA GLY A 271 -25.22 -10.17 7.05
C GLY A 271 -26.14 -9.09 6.48
N GLY A 272 -25.67 -7.84 6.48
CA GLY A 272 -26.39 -6.67 5.95
C GLY A 272 -26.29 -6.49 4.43
N LEU A 273 -25.30 -7.07 3.74
CA LEU A 273 -25.06 -6.88 2.30
C LEU A 273 -26.29 -7.16 1.43
N PRO A 274 -27.11 -8.22 1.66
CA PRO A 274 -28.31 -8.46 0.84
C PRO A 274 -29.29 -7.29 0.83
N LEU A 275 -29.31 -6.47 1.91
CA LEU A 275 -30.14 -5.28 2.01
C LEU A 275 -29.47 -4.04 1.39
N LEU A 276 -28.16 -3.92 1.54
CA LEU A 276 -27.40 -2.73 1.12
C LEU A 276 -27.06 -2.71 -0.36
N ILE A 277 -26.77 -3.88 -0.97
CA ILE A 277 -26.41 -3.97 -2.40
C ILE A 277 -27.51 -3.45 -3.32
N PRO A 278 -28.81 -3.79 -3.15
CA PRO A 278 -29.88 -3.22 -3.96
C PRO A 278 -29.97 -1.68 -3.82
N ASP A 279 -29.72 -1.14 -2.63
CA ASP A 279 -29.71 0.32 -2.43
C ASP A 279 -28.53 1.00 -3.15
N LEU A 280 -27.32 0.41 -3.10
CA LEU A 280 -26.19 0.88 -3.89
C LEU A 280 -26.49 0.87 -5.39
N GLN A 281 -27.06 -0.21 -5.92
CA GLN A 281 -27.46 -0.34 -7.33
C GLN A 281 -28.49 0.72 -7.71
N ARG A 282 -29.49 0.97 -6.87
CA ARG A 282 -30.50 2.00 -7.07
C ARG A 282 -29.88 3.41 -7.14
N VAL A 283 -28.96 3.73 -6.23
CA VAL A 283 -28.28 5.04 -6.20
C VAL A 283 -27.38 5.21 -7.43
N MET A 284 -26.64 4.19 -7.84
CA MET A 284 -25.80 4.21 -9.04
C MET A 284 -26.65 4.43 -10.31
N GLY A 285 -27.81 3.78 -10.43
CA GLY A 285 -28.73 3.97 -11.57
C GLY A 285 -29.32 5.39 -11.65
N GLN A 286 -29.46 6.07 -10.50
CA GLN A 286 -29.93 7.47 -10.46
C GLN A 286 -28.81 8.49 -10.81
N SER A 287 -27.54 8.12 -10.62
CA SER A 287 -26.40 9.01 -10.92
C SER A 287 -26.20 9.20 -12.43
N GLY A 288 -26.55 8.23 -13.27
CA GLY A 288 -26.58 8.38 -14.74
C GLY A 288 -27.58 9.40 -15.28
N GLY A 289 -28.52 9.88 -14.44
CA GLY A 289 -29.48 10.95 -14.77
C GLY A 289 -29.07 12.36 -14.30
N ARG A 290 -27.93 12.51 -13.61
CA ARG A 290 -27.47 13.81 -13.07
C ARG A 290 -26.49 14.58 -13.96
N GLU A 291 -26.09 14.05 -15.10
CA GLU A 291 -25.18 14.74 -16.07
C GLU A 291 -25.78 15.97 -16.74
N GLY A 292 -26.96 16.44 -16.33
CA GLY A 292 -27.64 17.63 -16.86
C GLY A 292 -27.78 18.82 -15.91
N ARG A 293 -27.11 18.80 -14.74
CA ARG A 293 -27.19 19.91 -13.76
C ARG A 293 -25.80 20.28 -13.23
N ALA A 294 -24.98 20.91 -14.05
CA ALA A 294 -23.83 21.72 -13.68
C ALA A 294 -23.85 23.01 -14.52
#